data_2d05580898f1176ed54d1366960016dd
#
_entry.id   2d05580898f1176ed54d1366960016dd
#
_cell.length_a   1.000
_cell.length_b   1.000
_cell.length_c   1.000
_cell.angle_alpha   90.00
_cell.angle_beta   90.00
_cell.angle_gamma   90.00
#
_symmetry.space_group_name_H-M   'P 1'
#
loop_
_entity.id
_entity.type
_entity.pdbx_description
1 polymer ?
#
loop_
_entity_poly.entity_id
_entity_poly.type
_entity_poly.pdbx_seq_one_letter_code
_entity_poly.pdbx_strand_id
1 'polypeptide(L)'
;MKNLLITTGVLVVIVSLASCKDDNQPNYQYMPNMYESVGYETYEQVDWLPNGSEALTPVEHTISRGLVPYGLDNTPEGKEMSALVGSPLDSLQSEANLAVGKELYDIYCAICHGAKGDGKGTLVQREKILGVPSYIDPARNITAGGTYHVIYYGLNSMGSYANQLNHEERWQVSEYVMKLKQDLTK
;
A
#
# COMPACT_ATOMS: atom_id res chain seq x y z
N MET A 1 -73.61 -12.84 -36.12
CA MET A 1 -72.51 -13.55 -35.44
C MET A 1 -71.15 -13.12 -35.94
N LYS A 2 -70.90 -13.03 -37.27
CA LYS A 2 -69.58 -12.65 -37.81
C LYS A 2 -69.11 -11.26 -37.38
N ASN A 3 -69.98 -10.24 -37.37
CA ASN A 3 -69.64 -8.90 -36.92
C ASN A 3 -69.35 -8.83 -35.39
N LEU A 4 -70.04 -9.65 -34.58
CA LEU A 4 -69.83 -9.73 -33.14
C LEU A 4 -68.43 -10.31 -32.83
N LEU A 5 -68.02 -11.35 -33.56
CA LEU A 5 -66.71 -11.93 -33.43
C LEU A 5 -65.58 -10.96 -33.79
N ILE A 6 -65.80 -10.15 -34.86
CA ILE A 6 -64.83 -9.13 -35.27
C ILE A 6 -64.72 -8.03 -34.24
N THR A 7 -65.85 -7.51 -33.73
CA THR A 7 -65.83 -6.46 -32.69
C THR A 7 -65.21 -6.93 -31.39
N THR A 8 -65.48 -8.17 -30.97
CA THR A 8 -64.86 -8.76 -29.77
C THR A 8 -63.32 -8.92 -29.97
N GLY A 9 -62.94 -9.39 -31.15
CA GLY A 9 -61.50 -9.53 -31.49
C GLY A 9 -60.75 -8.18 -31.46
N VAL A 10 -61.36 -7.12 -32.06
CA VAL A 10 -60.77 -5.78 -32.01
C VAL A 10 -60.68 -5.22 -30.60
N LEU A 11 -61.71 -5.43 -29.79
CA LEU A 11 -61.72 -5.00 -28.37
C LEU A 11 -60.61 -5.69 -27.58
N VAL A 12 -60.39 -6.97 -27.75
CA VAL A 12 -59.33 -7.72 -27.08
C VAL A 12 -57.95 -7.20 -27.51
N VAL A 13 -57.76 -6.88 -28.81
CA VAL A 13 -56.49 -6.30 -29.28
C VAL A 13 -56.25 -4.91 -28.68
N ILE A 14 -57.28 -4.07 -28.60
CA ILE A 14 -57.14 -2.73 -27.99
C ILE A 14 -56.78 -2.81 -26.51
N VAL A 15 -57.40 -3.73 -25.78
CA VAL A 15 -57.12 -3.95 -24.32
C VAL A 15 -55.72 -4.53 -24.11
N SER A 16 -55.27 -5.40 -25.00
CA SER A 16 -53.90 -5.95 -24.92
C SER A 16 -52.82 -4.94 -25.28
N LEU A 17 -53.14 -3.91 -26.04
CA LEU A 17 -52.21 -2.81 -26.37
C LEU A 17 -52.20 -1.72 -25.29
N ALA A 18 -53.23 -1.63 -24.45
CA ALA A 18 -53.25 -0.72 -23.32
C ALA A 18 -52.39 -1.27 -22.16
N SER A 19 -51.11 -1.44 -22.41
CA SER A 19 -50.14 -1.73 -21.31
C SER A 19 -50.05 -0.47 -20.45
N CYS A 20 -50.63 -0.50 -19.26
CA CYS A 20 -50.52 0.57 -18.28
C CYS A 20 -49.15 0.56 -17.70
N LYS A 21 -48.20 1.19 -18.37
CA LYS A 21 -46.91 1.56 -17.80
C LYS A 21 -47.06 2.94 -17.20
N ASP A 22 -46.87 3.05 -15.90
CA ASP A 22 -46.73 4.34 -15.21
C ASP A 22 -45.28 4.81 -15.35
N ASP A 23 -45.06 5.79 -16.22
CA ASP A 23 -43.72 6.34 -16.47
C ASP A 23 -43.19 7.18 -15.29
N ASN A 24 -44.02 7.47 -14.31
CA ASN A 24 -43.60 8.17 -13.08
C ASN A 24 -43.10 7.22 -11.97
N GLN A 25 -43.23 5.92 -12.19
CA GLN A 25 -42.73 4.92 -11.24
C GLN A 25 -41.67 4.04 -11.90
N PRO A 26 -40.58 3.74 -11.18
CA PRO A 26 -39.57 2.78 -11.67
C PRO A 26 -40.21 1.41 -11.92
N ASN A 27 -39.80 0.73 -12.96
CA ASN A 27 -40.19 -0.67 -13.19
C ASN A 27 -39.68 -1.53 -12.04
N TYR A 28 -40.42 -2.59 -11.74
CA TYR A 28 -39.92 -3.62 -10.84
C TYR A 28 -38.68 -4.27 -11.46
N GLN A 29 -37.60 -4.24 -10.73
CA GLN A 29 -36.33 -4.81 -11.11
C GLN A 29 -35.76 -5.58 -9.93
N TYR A 30 -35.24 -6.78 -10.17
CA TYR A 30 -34.52 -7.53 -9.13
C TYR A 30 -33.17 -6.88 -8.92
N MET A 31 -32.84 -6.51 -7.68
CA MET A 31 -31.58 -5.80 -7.30
C MET A 31 -31.28 -4.60 -8.19
N PRO A 32 -32.08 -3.53 -8.18
CA PRO A 32 -31.88 -2.36 -9.00
C PRO A 32 -30.49 -1.77 -8.75
N ASN A 33 -29.79 -1.36 -9.81
CA ASN A 33 -28.43 -0.83 -9.79
C ASN A 33 -27.33 -1.79 -9.30
N MET A 34 -27.58 -3.10 -9.31
CA MET A 34 -26.61 -4.11 -8.88
C MET A 34 -26.22 -5.11 -9.97
N TYR A 35 -26.68 -4.92 -11.20
CA TYR A 35 -26.34 -5.81 -12.33
C TYR A 35 -25.00 -5.43 -12.96
N GLU A 36 -24.68 -4.14 -12.98
CA GLU A 36 -23.43 -3.59 -13.48
C GLU A 36 -22.87 -2.63 -12.45
N SER A 37 -21.57 -2.64 -12.27
CA SER A 37 -20.89 -1.67 -11.41
C SER A 37 -20.99 -0.28 -12.03
N VAL A 38 -21.35 0.74 -11.22
CA VAL A 38 -21.30 2.14 -11.64
C VAL A 38 -19.89 2.72 -11.44
N GLY A 39 -19.18 2.19 -10.43
CA GLY A 39 -17.78 2.52 -10.20
C GLY A 39 -16.87 1.67 -11.10
N TYR A 40 -15.72 2.19 -11.43
CA TYR A 40 -14.73 1.47 -12.23
C TYR A 40 -14.19 0.27 -11.45
N GLU A 41 -14.01 -0.85 -12.15
CA GLU A 41 -13.31 -2.01 -11.62
C GLU A 41 -11.79 -1.80 -11.70
N THR A 42 -11.06 -2.44 -10.82
CA THR A 42 -9.59 -2.33 -10.80
C THR A 42 -8.98 -2.72 -12.14
N TYR A 43 -8.18 -1.82 -12.71
CA TYR A 43 -7.56 -1.96 -14.05
C TYR A 43 -8.55 -1.96 -15.22
N GLU A 44 -9.76 -1.43 -15.04
CA GLU A 44 -10.75 -1.31 -16.12
C GLU A 44 -10.24 -0.36 -17.22
N GLN A 45 -10.58 -0.69 -18.47
CA GLN A 45 -10.37 0.21 -19.60
C GLN A 45 -11.46 1.28 -19.61
N VAL A 46 -11.06 2.55 -19.64
CA VAL A 46 -11.97 3.69 -19.62
C VAL A 46 -11.58 4.68 -20.73
N ASP A 47 -12.23 4.58 -21.88
CA ASP A 47 -11.82 5.26 -23.13
C ASP A 47 -11.79 6.79 -23.04
N TRP A 48 -12.56 7.40 -22.14
CA TRP A 48 -12.62 8.86 -21.98
C TRP A 48 -11.58 9.41 -20.98
N LEU A 49 -10.89 8.55 -20.25
CA LEU A 49 -9.82 8.96 -19.35
C LEU A 49 -8.47 9.01 -20.09
N PRO A 50 -7.54 9.85 -19.64
CA PRO A 50 -6.18 9.86 -20.16
C PRO A 50 -5.54 8.46 -20.11
N ASN A 51 -4.93 8.04 -21.21
CA ASN A 51 -4.32 6.70 -21.37
C ASN A 51 -5.30 5.52 -21.39
N GLY A 52 -6.61 5.76 -21.45
CA GLY A 52 -7.61 4.69 -21.51
C GLY A 52 -7.68 3.81 -20.26
N SER A 53 -7.25 4.31 -19.11
CA SER A 53 -7.20 3.56 -17.85
C SER A 53 -7.81 4.36 -16.70
N GLU A 54 -8.51 3.69 -15.79
CA GLU A 54 -9.01 4.28 -14.54
C GLU A 54 -7.87 4.64 -13.58
N ALA A 55 -6.73 3.95 -13.67
CA ALA A 55 -5.57 4.18 -12.82
C ALA A 55 -4.79 5.42 -13.29
N LEU A 56 -5.22 6.58 -12.85
CA LEU A 56 -4.57 7.86 -13.16
C LEU A 56 -3.45 8.16 -12.16
N THR A 57 -2.40 8.83 -12.65
CA THR A 57 -1.42 9.43 -11.76
C THR A 57 -2.05 10.56 -10.95
N PRO A 58 -1.65 10.77 -9.69
CA PRO A 58 -2.11 11.90 -8.90
C PRO A 58 -1.85 13.24 -9.62
N VAL A 59 -2.69 14.23 -9.34
CA VAL A 59 -2.50 15.58 -9.85
C VAL A 59 -1.16 16.13 -9.34
N GLU A 60 -0.41 16.80 -10.20
CA GLU A 60 0.87 17.40 -9.84
C GLU A 60 0.75 18.28 -8.58
N HIS A 61 1.76 18.27 -7.76
CA HIS A 61 1.84 19.01 -6.49
C HIS A 61 0.83 18.56 -5.41
N THR A 62 0.22 17.37 -5.55
CA THR A 62 -0.62 16.78 -4.52
C THR A 62 0.15 15.73 -3.72
N ILE A 63 -0.19 15.63 -2.44
CA ILE A 63 0.34 14.61 -1.53
C ILE A 63 -0.82 13.69 -1.15
N SER A 64 -0.66 12.39 -1.35
CA SER A 64 -1.66 11.39 -0.95
C SER A 64 -1.91 11.46 0.56
N ARG A 65 -3.16 11.28 0.98
CA ARG A 65 -3.48 11.19 2.40
C ARG A 65 -2.71 10.02 3.04
N GLY A 66 -2.04 10.28 4.16
CA GLY A 66 -1.21 9.29 4.87
C GLY A 66 0.21 9.14 4.32
N LEU A 67 0.55 9.74 3.18
CA LEU A 67 1.91 9.80 2.68
C LEU A 67 2.64 11.01 3.31
N VAL A 68 3.68 10.73 4.07
CA VAL A 68 4.62 11.75 4.54
C VAL A 68 5.80 11.76 3.57
N PRO A 69 6.03 12.86 2.82
CA PRO A 69 7.16 12.95 1.90
C PRO A 69 8.48 12.78 2.66
N TYR A 70 9.39 12.02 2.07
CA TYR A 70 10.74 11.88 2.58
C TYR A 70 11.65 12.91 1.85
N GLY A 71 12.01 13.97 2.47
CA GLY A 71 12.66 15.12 1.85
C GLY A 71 14.13 14.91 1.41
N LEU A 72 14.64 13.67 1.36
CA LEU A 72 15.99 13.34 0.89
C LEU A 72 15.92 12.42 -0.33
N ASP A 73 16.71 12.72 -1.35
CA ASP A 73 16.77 11.97 -2.59
C ASP A 73 17.59 10.68 -2.46
N ASN A 74 17.35 9.71 -3.36
CA ASN A 74 18.12 8.48 -3.45
C ASN A 74 19.47 8.71 -4.16
N THR A 75 20.32 9.51 -3.54
CA THR A 75 21.67 9.82 -3.99
C THR A 75 22.69 9.52 -2.91
N PRO A 76 24.00 9.40 -3.23
CA PRO A 76 25.04 9.27 -2.21
C PRO A 76 25.00 10.41 -1.18
N GLU A 77 24.79 11.64 -1.62
CA GLU A 77 24.68 12.82 -0.79
C GLU A 77 23.45 12.78 0.12
N GLY A 78 22.29 12.36 -0.43
CA GLY A 78 21.05 12.17 0.32
C GLY A 78 21.23 11.12 1.42
N LYS A 79 21.95 10.03 1.13
CA LYS A 79 22.29 9.00 2.11
C LYS A 79 23.23 9.52 3.21
N GLU A 80 24.25 10.31 2.87
CA GLU A 80 25.13 10.94 3.86
C GLU A 80 24.35 11.91 4.75
N MET A 81 23.51 12.75 4.16
CA MET A 81 22.64 13.66 4.92
C MET A 81 21.67 12.91 5.83
N SER A 82 21.14 11.79 5.39
CA SER A 82 20.23 10.98 6.20
C SER A 82 20.86 10.48 7.49
N ALA A 83 22.16 10.23 7.51
CA ALA A 83 22.89 9.79 8.71
C ALA A 83 22.86 10.83 9.84
N LEU A 84 22.61 12.11 9.51
CA LEU A 84 22.50 13.22 10.46
C LEU A 84 21.08 13.43 10.98
N VAL A 85 20.09 12.79 10.36
CA VAL A 85 18.69 12.93 10.74
C VAL A 85 18.39 12.06 11.97
N GLY A 86 17.92 12.69 13.04
CA GLY A 86 17.42 11.99 14.22
C GLY A 86 16.00 11.43 14.02
N SER A 87 15.62 10.47 14.86
CA SER A 87 14.24 9.97 14.90
C SER A 87 13.30 11.10 15.37
N PRO A 88 12.15 11.29 14.69
CA PRO A 88 11.12 12.23 15.13
C PRO A 88 10.17 11.65 16.17
N LEU A 89 10.33 10.37 16.56
CA LEU A 89 9.44 9.71 17.47
C LEU A 89 9.54 10.27 18.89
N ASP A 90 8.41 10.30 19.59
CA ASP A 90 8.34 10.77 20.96
C ASP A 90 9.14 9.85 21.91
N SER A 91 10.11 10.40 22.58
CA SER A 91 10.93 9.67 23.55
C SER A 91 10.13 9.16 24.76
N LEU A 92 8.99 9.76 25.08
CA LEU A 92 8.09 9.30 26.16
C LEU A 92 7.37 8.00 25.78
N GLN A 93 7.29 7.67 24.51
CA GLN A 93 6.72 6.43 23.99
C GLN A 93 7.79 5.43 23.51
N SER A 94 9.03 5.60 23.93
CA SER A 94 10.18 4.82 23.44
C SER A 94 9.98 3.30 23.61
N GLU A 95 9.45 2.84 24.73
CA GLU A 95 9.20 1.42 24.99
C GLU A 95 8.14 0.84 24.03
N ALA A 96 7.02 1.57 23.82
CA ALA A 96 5.98 1.17 22.89
C ALA A 96 6.50 1.15 21.44
N ASN A 97 7.27 2.19 21.04
CA ASN A 97 7.89 2.26 19.72
C ASN A 97 8.87 1.12 19.47
N LEU A 98 9.68 0.75 20.46
CA LEU A 98 10.60 -0.38 20.37
C LEU A 98 9.86 -1.73 20.30
N ALA A 99 8.72 -1.88 20.98
CA ALA A 99 7.92 -3.10 20.92
C ALA A 99 7.36 -3.30 19.50
N VAL A 100 6.76 -2.27 18.90
CA VAL A 100 6.27 -2.29 17.51
C VAL A 100 7.43 -2.48 16.53
N GLY A 101 8.52 -1.74 16.72
CA GLY A 101 9.72 -1.86 15.89
C GLY A 101 10.31 -3.26 15.90
N LYS A 102 10.27 -3.95 17.05
CA LYS A 102 10.69 -5.34 17.17
C LYS A 102 9.79 -6.29 16.37
N GLU A 103 8.48 -6.15 16.51
CA GLU A 103 7.53 -6.99 15.78
C GLU A 103 7.71 -6.86 14.28
N LEU A 104 7.77 -5.63 13.77
CA LEU A 104 7.99 -5.34 12.35
C LEU A 104 9.36 -5.82 11.87
N TYR A 105 10.40 -5.67 12.69
CA TYR A 105 11.73 -6.18 12.39
C TYR A 105 11.73 -7.71 12.26
N ASP A 106 11.08 -8.41 13.16
CA ASP A 106 10.98 -9.87 13.12
C ASP A 106 10.26 -10.37 11.88
N ILE A 107 9.24 -9.62 11.41
CA ILE A 107 8.47 -9.95 10.19
C ILE A 107 9.29 -9.69 8.92
N TYR A 108 9.88 -8.50 8.77
CA TYR A 108 10.43 -8.04 7.50
C TYR A 108 11.96 -8.13 7.39
N CYS A 109 12.69 -8.05 8.48
CA CYS A 109 14.14 -7.81 8.48
C CYS A 109 14.95 -9.01 8.98
N ALA A 110 14.48 -9.69 10.03
CA ALA A 110 15.23 -10.75 10.72
C ALA A 110 15.56 -11.94 9.80
N ILE A 111 14.77 -12.19 8.78
CA ILE A 111 14.99 -13.28 7.83
C ILE A 111 16.36 -13.18 7.12
N CYS A 112 16.85 -11.94 6.90
CA CYS A 112 18.17 -11.67 6.32
C CYS A 112 19.17 -11.21 7.38
N HIS A 113 18.77 -10.25 8.25
CA HIS A 113 19.68 -9.60 9.21
C HIS A 113 19.91 -10.39 10.51
N GLY A 114 19.13 -11.46 10.74
CA GLY A 114 19.16 -12.21 12.00
C GLY A 114 18.38 -11.51 13.12
N ALA A 115 17.83 -12.27 14.05
CA ALA A 115 17.05 -11.74 15.18
C ALA A 115 17.86 -10.82 16.10
N LYS A 116 19.18 -10.92 16.06
CA LYS A 116 20.12 -10.08 16.82
C LYS A 116 20.78 -8.99 16.00
N GLY A 117 20.53 -8.93 14.67
CA GLY A 117 21.20 -7.98 13.80
C GLY A 117 22.66 -8.34 13.47
N ASP A 118 23.02 -9.60 13.63
CA ASP A 118 24.37 -10.13 13.40
C ASP A 118 24.64 -10.51 11.93
N GLY A 119 23.68 -10.30 11.04
CA GLY A 119 23.76 -10.66 9.63
C GLY A 119 23.58 -12.15 9.35
N LYS A 120 23.12 -12.95 10.33
CA LYS A 120 22.99 -14.41 10.22
C LYS A 120 21.51 -14.83 10.18
N GLY A 121 20.69 -14.14 9.37
CA GLY A 121 19.31 -14.52 9.15
C GLY A 121 19.18 -15.86 8.41
N THR A 122 17.97 -16.43 8.42
CA THR A 122 17.69 -17.75 7.83
C THR A 122 18.08 -17.84 6.35
N LEU A 123 17.88 -16.76 5.57
CA LEU A 123 18.27 -16.76 4.15
C LEU A 123 19.79 -16.74 3.96
N VAL A 124 20.53 -16.09 4.86
CA VAL A 124 21.99 -16.10 4.84
C VAL A 124 22.53 -17.47 5.23
N GLN A 125 21.98 -18.07 6.30
CA GLN A 125 22.38 -19.42 6.74
C GLN A 125 22.10 -20.50 5.68
N ARG A 126 21.08 -20.29 4.84
CA ARG A 126 20.75 -21.17 3.72
C ARG A 126 21.46 -20.80 2.42
N GLU A 127 22.42 -19.89 2.46
CA GLU A 127 23.20 -19.41 1.31
C GLU A 127 22.33 -18.88 0.14
N LYS A 128 21.13 -18.37 0.45
CA LYS A 128 20.23 -17.75 -0.54
C LYS A 128 20.55 -16.29 -0.78
N ILE A 129 21.09 -15.61 0.23
CA ILE A 129 21.57 -14.23 0.18
C ILE A 129 22.93 -14.21 0.87
N LEU A 130 23.89 -13.53 0.25
CA LEU A 130 25.24 -13.39 0.78
C LEU A 130 25.54 -11.93 1.11
N GLY A 131 26.50 -11.71 2.01
CA GLY A 131 27.06 -10.39 2.30
C GLY A 131 26.13 -9.46 3.11
N VAL A 132 25.21 -10.00 3.91
CA VAL A 132 24.44 -9.20 4.87
C VAL A 132 25.34 -8.84 6.06
N PRO A 133 25.70 -7.55 6.26
CA PRO A 133 26.59 -7.16 7.33
C PRO A 133 25.90 -7.19 8.68
N SER A 134 26.70 -7.40 9.74
CA SER A 134 26.26 -7.14 11.12
C SER A 134 26.08 -5.63 11.34
N TYR A 135 25.19 -5.24 12.25
CA TYR A 135 24.98 -3.82 12.58
C TYR A 135 26.15 -3.17 13.33
N ILE A 136 27.13 -3.96 13.80
CA ILE A 136 28.37 -3.45 14.38
C ILE A 136 29.55 -3.48 13.41
N ASP A 137 29.32 -3.76 12.13
CA ASP A 137 30.38 -3.72 11.13
C ASP A 137 31.01 -2.31 11.08
N PRO A 138 32.30 -2.13 11.39
CA PRO A 138 32.94 -0.83 11.44
C PRO A 138 33.02 -0.15 10.07
N ALA A 139 32.92 -0.91 8.96
CA ALA A 139 32.85 -0.36 7.61
C ALA A 139 31.50 0.30 7.31
N ARG A 140 30.53 0.20 8.20
CA ARG A 140 29.16 0.70 8.02
C ARG A 140 28.82 1.72 9.11
N ASN A 141 28.56 2.95 8.70
CA ASN A 141 28.04 3.96 9.63
C ASN A 141 26.52 3.79 9.79
N ILE A 142 26.10 2.86 10.67
CA ILE A 142 24.68 2.59 10.92
C ILE A 142 24.15 3.65 11.91
N THR A 143 23.23 4.49 11.48
CA THR A 143 22.51 5.50 12.27
C THR A 143 21.01 5.33 12.07
N ALA A 144 20.17 5.92 12.92
CA ALA A 144 18.73 5.83 12.81
C ALA A 144 18.21 6.38 11.46
N GLY A 145 18.63 7.59 11.09
CA GLY A 145 18.23 8.20 9.82
C GLY A 145 18.81 7.48 8.61
N GLY A 146 20.07 7.02 8.67
CA GLY A 146 20.67 6.20 7.62
C GLY A 146 19.93 4.86 7.42
N THR A 147 19.48 4.24 8.53
CA THR A 147 18.66 3.03 8.49
C THR A 147 17.31 3.33 7.86
N TYR A 148 16.64 4.41 8.25
CA TYR A 148 15.38 4.85 7.65
C TYR A 148 15.51 5.03 6.12
N HIS A 149 16.59 5.71 5.68
CA HIS A 149 16.86 5.94 4.26
C HIS A 149 17.01 4.63 3.48
N VAL A 150 17.75 3.66 4.04
CA VAL A 150 17.93 2.34 3.43
C VAL A 150 16.62 1.54 3.41
N ILE A 151 15.81 1.62 4.44
CA ILE A 151 14.47 1.00 4.47
C ILE A 151 13.60 1.63 3.38
N TYR A 152 13.68 2.95 3.20
CA TYR A 152 12.85 3.68 2.24
C TYR A 152 13.21 3.38 0.79
N TYR A 153 14.49 3.44 0.43
CA TYR A 153 14.95 3.29 -0.96
C TYR A 153 15.51 1.92 -1.31
N GLY A 154 15.94 1.16 -0.32
CA GLY A 154 16.75 -0.03 -0.53
C GLY A 154 18.25 0.31 -0.65
N LEU A 155 19.08 -0.71 -0.67
CA LEU A 155 20.53 -0.60 -0.89
C LEU A 155 21.10 -1.90 -1.43
N ASN A 156 21.76 -1.87 -2.57
CA ASN A 156 22.32 -3.04 -3.28
C ASN A 156 21.23 -4.11 -3.52
N SER A 157 21.34 -5.29 -2.89
CA SER A 157 20.37 -6.37 -2.99
C SER A 157 19.16 -6.22 -2.06
N MET A 158 19.17 -5.27 -1.13
CA MET A 158 18.04 -4.97 -0.28
C MET A 158 17.04 -4.08 -1.02
N GLY A 159 15.82 -4.57 -1.25
CA GLY A 159 14.75 -3.78 -1.86
C GLY A 159 14.18 -2.72 -0.94
N SER A 160 13.39 -1.80 -1.50
CA SER A 160 12.64 -0.80 -0.75
C SER A 160 11.50 -1.45 0.05
N TYR A 161 11.27 -0.99 1.26
CA TYR A 161 10.14 -1.33 2.12
C TYR A 161 9.16 -0.17 2.31
N ALA A 162 9.25 0.85 1.44
CA ALA A 162 8.38 2.03 1.53
C ALA A 162 6.89 1.70 1.38
N ASN A 163 6.56 0.61 0.66
CA ASN A 163 5.18 0.17 0.44
C ASN A 163 4.67 -0.77 1.54
N GLN A 164 5.56 -1.40 2.31
CA GLN A 164 5.19 -2.34 3.38
C GLN A 164 5.08 -1.67 4.73
N LEU A 165 5.86 -0.61 4.95
CA LEU A 165 5.95 0.12 6.21
C LEU A 165 5.55 1.58 5.99
N ASN A 166 4.72 2.13 6.85
CA ASN A 166 4.41 3.56 6.86
C ASN A 166 5.56 4.39 7.44
N HIS A 167 5.39 5.72 7.48
CA HIS A 167 6.43 6.63 7.94
C HIS A 167 6.87 6.35 9.40
N GLU A 168 5.92 6.19 10.29
CA GLU A 168 6.16 5.94 11.71
C GLU A 168 6.80 4.57 11.94
N GLU A 169 6.27 3.53 11.31
CA GLU A 169 6.79 2.16 11.38
C GLU A 169 8.24 2.06 10.91
N ARG A 170 8.63 2.77 9.86
CA ARG A 170 10.03 2.83 9.42
C ARG A 170 10.95 3.41 10.49
N TRP A 171 10.51 4.44 11.22
CA TRP A 171 11.26 5.00 12.34
C TRP A 171 11.31 4.05 13.53
N GLN A 172 10.22 3.38 13.87
CA GLN A 172 10.16 2.38 14.93
C GLN A 172 11.13 1.22 14.67
N VAL A 173 11.16 0.70 13.43
CA VAL A 173 12.16 -0.29 13.01
C VAL A 173 13.58 0.27 13.08
N SER A 174 13.80 1.53 12.66
CA SER A 174 15.13 2.16 12.72
C SER A 174 15.65 2.29 14.16
N GLU A 175 14.80 2.67 15.11
CA GLU A 175 15.15 2.71 16.53
C GLU A 175 15.45 1.31 17.10
N TYR A 176 14.66 0.32 16.69
CA TYR A 176 14.92 -1.06 17.10
C TYR A 176 16.27 -1.58 16.56
N VAL A 177 16.64 -1.23 15.33
CA VAL A 177 17.97 -1.51 14.77
C VAL A 177 19.07 -0.84 15.60
N MET A 178 18.87 0.40 16.07
CA MET A 178 19.84 1.07 16.96
C MET A 178 19.98 0.36 18.31
N LYS A 179 18.87 -0.14 18.86
CA LYS A 179 18.88 -0.98 20.05
C LYS A 179 19.66 -2.26 19.82
N LEU A 180 19.42 -2.99 18.73
CA LEU A 180 20.17 -4.20 18.39
C LEU A 180 21.67 -3.92 18.23
N LYS A 181 22.04 -2.81 17.57
CA LYS A 181 23.43 -2.38 17.47
C LYS A 181 24.06 -2.16 18.84
N GLN A 182 23.35 -1.50 19.75
CA GLN A 182 23.82 -1.31 21.13
C GLN A 182 24.00 -2.62 21.89
N ASP A 183 23.06 -3.55 21.72
CA ASP A 183 23.09 -4.85 22.39
C ASP A 183 24.24 -5.75 21.89
N LEU A 184 24.64 -5.61 20.62
CA LEU A 184 25.79 -6.29 20.03
C LEU A 184 27.16 -5.75 20.50
N THR A 185 27.18 -4.51 21.04
CA THR A 185 28.41 -3.87 21.52
C THR A 185 28.68 -4.07 23.00
N LYS A 186 27.73 -4.68 23.72
CA LYS A 186 27.87 -5.05 25.14
C LYS A 186 28.58 -6.39 25.29
#